data_6a28ac7f2c1ecfd6e0e490ed41ad40ab
#
_entry.id   6a28ac7f2c1ecfd6e0e490ed41ad40ab
#
_cell.length_a   1.000
_cell.length_b   1.000
_cell.length_c   1.000
_cell.angle_alpha   90.00
_cell.angle_beta   90.00
_cell.angle_gamma   90.00
#
_symmetry.space_group_name_H-M   'P 1'
#
loop_
_entity.id
_entity.type
_entity.pdbx_description
1 polymer ?
#
loop_
_entity_poly.entity_id
_entity_poly.type
_entity_poly.pdbx_seq_one_letter_code
_entity_poly.pdbx_strand_id
1 'polypeptide(L)'
;STLSPQETTYILDELTTFYYQSATMRNGWALLGYSQDNGEPVEPISRSDSPATDDSLTYWNAVNTLMEGDPTLGFGHLRMATSGNNSIPNPHPWMFYDNGFSYSLIHNGTLNKMLLYNLITNNGEDETWLNQHEPQTFGNGSWKEEGWSSVVDSELILLYIMQQVTLHNHTMAGLKDALSNIINKGVSKSQM
;
A
#
# COMPACT_ATOMS: atom_id res chain seq x y z
N SER A 1 -18.60 11.74 -13.95
CA SER A 1 -19.94 12.08 -13.43
C SER A 1 -19.77 12.48 -11.97
N THR A 2 -20.16 13.69 -11.62
CA THR A 2 -20.16 14.17 -10.24
C THR A 2 -21.03 13.27 -9.37
N LEU A 3 -20.56 12.96 -8.16
CA LEU A 3 -21.33 12.23 -7.15
C LEU A 3 -22.68 12.91 -6.91
N SER A 4 -23.75 12.14 -6.82
CA SER A 4 -25.03 12.65 -6.37
C SER A 4 -24.97 13.07 -4.89
N PRO A 5 -25.83 13.97 -4.41
CA PRO A 5 -25.87 14.34 -2.99
C PRO A 5 -26.02 13.15 -2.05
N GLN A 6 -26.73 12.10 -2.47
CA GLN A 6 -26.91 10.89 -1.67
C GLN A 6 -25.61 10.06 -1.59
N GLU A 7 -24.87 9.90 -2.69
CA GLU A 7 -23.59 9.23 -2.73
C GLU A 7 -22.55 10.00 -1.90
N THR A 8 -22.53 11.31 -2.03
CA THR A 8 -21.67 12.19 -1.22
C THR A 8 -21.92 11.99 0.27
N THR A 9 -23.19 11.99 0.69
CA THR A 9 -23.55 11.75 2.10
C THR A 9 -23.09 10.38 2.57
N TYR A 10 -23.33 9.33 1.79
CA TYR A 10 -22.92 7.98 2.11
C TYR A 10 -21.38 7.87 2.29
N ILE A 11 -20.62 8.42 1.35
CA ILE A 11 -19.15 8.41 1.42
C ILE A 11 -18.66 9.15 2.67
N LEU A 12 -19.23 10.31 2.99
CA LEU A 12 -18.85 11.08 4.17
C LEU A 12 -19.19 10.35 5.48
N ASP A 13 -20.29 9.60 5.53
CA ASP A 13 -20.65 8.75 6.68
C ASP A 13 -19.65 7.60 6.85
N GLU A 14 -19.21 6.96 5.75
CA GLU A 14 -18.18 5.92 5.79
C GLU A 14 -16.81 6.48 6.22
N LEU A 15 -16.41 7.64 5.70
CA LEU A 15 -15.17 8.32 6.10
C LEU A 15 -15.22 8.79 7.57
N THR A 16 -16.40 9.14 8.07
CA THR A 16 -16.62 9.45 9.48
C THR A 16 -16.47 8.20 10.35
N THR A 17 -17.00 7.08 9.92
CA THR A 17 -16.83 5.79 10.59
C THR A 17 -15.36 5.39 10.63
N PHE A 18 -14.67 5.51 9.49
CA PHE A 18 -13.24 5.25 9.36
C PHE A 18 -12.40 6.15 10.30
N TYR A 19 -12.75 7.44 10.41
CA TYR A 19 -12.13 8.37 11.36
C TYR A 19 -12.18 7.84 12.79
N TYR A 20 -13.36 7.43 13.28
CA TYR A 20 -13.51 6.91 14.64
C TYR A 20 -12.81 5.56 14.85
N GLN A 21 -12.77 4.70 13.84
CA GLN A 21 -12.06 3.43 13.91
C GLN A 21 -10.55 3.63 14.10
N SER A 22 -9.99 4.75 13.64
CA SER A 22 -8.57 5.06 13.79
C SER A 22 -8.13 5.17 15.26
N ALA A 23 -9.04 5.44 16.20
CA ALA A 23 -8.74 5.46 17.62
C ALA A 23 -8.19 4.12 18.14
N THR A 24 -8.53 3.01 17.49
CA THR A 24 -8.03 1.66 17.81
C THR A 24 -6.88 1.20 16.89
N MET A 25 -6.82 1.72 15.66
CA MET A 25 -5.77 1.44 14.65
C MET A 25 -4.72 2.56 14.66
N ARG A 26 -3.86 2.57 15.71
CA ARG A 26 -3.13 3.76 16.15
C ARG A 26 -1.83 4.07 15.41
N ASN A 27 -1.50 3.35 14.35
CA ASN A 27 -0.20 3.46 13.69
C ASN A 27 -0.24 4.23 12.36
N GLY A 28 -1.28 5.04 12.18
CA GLY A 28 -1.43 5.91 11.04
C GLY A 28 -2.62 5.58 10.14
N TRP A 29 -2.83 6.47 9.18
CA TRP A 29 -3.89 6.35 8.17
C TRP A 29 -3.40 6.85 6.81
N ALA A 30 -4.09 6.44 5.76
CA ALA A 30 -3.93 7.00 4.43
C ALA A 30 -5.24 7.03 3.67
N LEU A 31 -5.40 8.00 2.77
CA LEU A 31 -6.47 8.12 1.80
C LEU A 31 -5.87 8.32 0.41
N LEU A 32 -6.39 7.60 -0.57
CA LEU A 32 -6.03 7.70 -1.98
C LEU A 32 -7.29 7.71 -2.84
N GLY A 33 -7.39 8.66 -3.77
CA GLY A 33 -8.38 8.67 -4.84
C GLY A 33 -7.75 8.43 -6.21
N TYR A 34 -8.50 7.85 -7.13
CA TYR A 34 -8.13 7.75 -8.53
C TYR A 34 -9.01 8.68 -9.35
N SER A 35 -8.36 9.53 -10.15
CA SER A 35 -9.02 10.51 -10.99
C SER A 35 -9.92 9.85 -12.02
N GLN A 36 -11.09 10.45 -12.27
CA GLN A 36 -12.02 10.03 -13.31
C GLN A 36 -11.45 10.26 -14.71
N ASP A 37 -10.68 11.32 -14.91
CA ASP A 37 -10.28 11.78 -16.23
C ASP A 37 -9.23 10.87 -16.89
N ASN A 38 -8.29 10.34 -16.11
CA ASN A 38 -7.17 9.55 -16.62
C ASN A 38 -6.92 8.23 -15.87
N GLY A 39 -7.67 7.96 -14.78
CA GLY A 39 -7.47 6.76 -13.96
C GLY A 39 -6.18 6.78 -13.13
N GLU A 40 -5.52 7.94 -13.04
CA GLU A 40 -4.29 8.09 -12.26
C GLU A 40 -4.59 8.42 -10.79
N PRO A 41 -3.71 8.06 -9.86
CA PRO A 41 -3.85 8.44 -8.46
C PRO A 41 -3.81 9.95 -8.31
N VAL A 42 -4.66 10.48 -7.45
CA VAL A 42 -4.61 11.88 -7.04
C VAL A 42 -3.47 12.07 -6.05
N GLU A 43 -2.40 12.67 -6.52
CA GLU A 43 -1.19 12.91 -5.74
C GLU A 43 -1.19 14.32 -5.08
N PRO A 44 -0.57 14.47 -3.92
CA PRO A 44 0.08 13.43 -3.11
C PRO A 44 -0.94 12.57 -2.35
N ILE A 45 -0.61 11.29 -2.13
CA ILE A 45 -1.40 10.43 -1.25
C ILE A 45 -1.42 11.05 0.15
N SER A 46 -2.61 11.27 0.69
CA SER A 46 -2.77 11.79 2.04
C SER A 46 -2.44 10.70 3.05
N ARG A 47 -1.44 10.95 3.91
CA ARG A 47 -0.98 10.00 4.92
C ARG A 47 -0.61 10.71 6.22
N SER A 48 -0.79 9.99 7.34
CA SER A 48 -0.28 10.37 8.65
C SER A 48 0.24 9.13 9.39
N ASP A 49 1.24 9.29 10.23
CA ASP A 49 1.75 8.25 11.14
C ASP A 49 1.03 8.25 12.50
N SER A 50 0.07 9.14 12.68
CA SER A 50 -0.78 9.27 13.86
C SER A 50 -2.21 8.80 13.57
N PRO A 51 -2.99 8.40 14.60
CA PRO A 51 -4.43 8.13 14.43
C PRO A 51 -5.14 9.36 13.84
N ALA A 52 -6.13 9.15 12.98
CA ALA A 52 -6.92 10.26 12.45
C ALA A 52 -7.61 11.08 13.54
N THR A 53 -8.00 10.43 14.66
CA THR A 53 -8.59 11.10 15.83
C THR A 53 -7.62 12.03 16.56
N ASP A 54 -6.32 11.75 16.52
CA ASP A 54 -5.28 12.59 17.12
C ASP A 54 -4.78 13.65 16.12
N ASP A 55 -5.04 13.46 14.82
CA ASP A 55 -4.64 14.32 13.69
C ASP A 55 -5.85 14.79 12.87
N SER A 56 -6.89 15.20 13.57
CA SER A 56 -8.22 15.47 13.02
C SER A 56 -8.21 16.51 11.89
N LEU A 57 -7.45 17.58 12.05
CA LEU A 57 -7.39 18.65 11.02
C LEU A 57 -6.79 18.12 9.71
N THR A 58 -5.70 17.39 9.78
CA THR A 58 -5.04 16.81 8.60
C THR A 58 -5.96 15.78 7.92
N TYR A 59 -6.63 14.95 8.73
CA TYR A 59 -7.56 13.95 8.21
C TYR A 59 -8.72 14.60 7.44
N TRP A 60 -9.41 15.58 8.02
CA TRP A 60 -10.57 16.21 7.37
C TRP A 60 -10.19 17.08 6.18
N ASN A 61 -8.98 17.66 6.19
CA ASN A 61 -8.43 18.32 5.00
C ASN A 61 -8.19 17.30 3.87
N ALA A 62 -7.65 16.12 4.19
CA ALA A 62 -7.47 15.04 3.22
C ALA A 62 -8.81 14.53 2.65
N VAL A 63 -9.83 14.39 3.50
CA VAL A 63 -11.20 14.04 3.06
C VAL A 63 -11.75 15.10 2.10
N ASN A 64 -11.60 16.38 2.42
CA ASN A 64 -12.05 17.46 1.54
C ASN A 64 -11.32 17.41 0.19
N THR A 65 -10.00 17.27 0.19
CA THR A 65 -9.20 17.12 -1.04
C THR A 65 -9.65 15.93 -1.87
N LEU A 66 -9.89 14.78 -1.22
CA LEU A 66 -10.41 13.59 -1.87
C LEU A 66 -11.76 13.85 -2.55
N MET A 67 -12.70 14.47 -1.82
CA MET A 67 -14.04 14.75 -2.33
C MET A 67 -14.06 15.81 -3.45
N GLU A 68 -13.19 16.83 -3.35
CA GLU A 68 -13.04 17.87 -4.38
C GLU A 68 -12.41 17.30 -5.68
N GLY A 69 -11.58 16.26 -5.56
CA GLY A 69 -10.96 15.59 -6.70
C GLY A 69 -11.91 14.71 -7.52
N ASP A 70 -13.18 14.59 -7.11
CA ASP A 70 -14.23 13.77 -7.77
C ASP A 70 -13.70 12.39 -8.23
N PRO A 71 -13.11 11.58 -7.35
CA PRO A 71 -12.51 10.32 -7.74
C PRO A 71 -13.58 9.28 -8.07
N THR A 72 -13.33 8.44 -9.07
CA THR A 72 -14.19 7.29 -9.38
C THR A 72 -13.94 6.09 -8.47
N LEU A 73 -12.78 6.04 -7.84
CA LEU A 73 -12.37 4.99 -6.93
C LEU A 73 -11.56 5.61 -5.80
N GLY A 74 -11.86 5.25 -4.57
CA GLY A 74 -11.12 5.68 -3.39
C GLY A 74 -10.71 4.51 -2.51
N PHE A 75 -9.58 4.64 -1.83
CA PHE A 75 -9.07 3.70 -0.84
C PHE A 75 -8.77 4.41 0.46
N GLY A 76 -9.11 3.77 1.57
CA GLY A 76 -8.67 4.17 2.89
C GLY A 76 -7.95 3.00 3.59
N HIS A 77 -6.91 3.30 4.34
CA HIS A 77 -6.19 2.33 5.15
C HIS A 77 -5.93 2.88 6.55
N LEU A 78 -6.32 2.12 7.57
CA LEU A 78 -5.94 2.34 8.96
C LEU A 78 -4.88 1.34 9.35
N ARG A 79 -3.75 1.81 9.81
CA ARG A 79 -2.61 0.95 10.13
C ARG A 79 -2.64 0.50 11.59
N MET A 80 -2.58 -0.82 11.78
CA MET A 80 -2.15 -1.44 13.03
C MET A 80 -0.85 -2.18 12.75
N ALA A 81 0.28 -1.62 13.19
CA ALA A 81 1.59 -2.14 12.85
C ALA A 81 1.86 -3.50 13.51
N THR A 82 2.28 -4.46 12.71
CA THR A 82 2.85 -5.73 13.14
C THR A 82 4.34 -5.82 12.81
N SER A 83 4.81 -4.96 11.90
CA SER A 83 6.23 -4.83 11.51
C SER A 83 6.53 -3.40 11.04
N GLY A 84 7.81 -3.05 10.95
CA GLY A 84 8.26 -1.71 10.60
C GLY A 84 8.01 -0.67 11.71
N ASN A 85 8.47 0.55 11.49
CA ASN A 85 8.26 1.66 12.40
C ASN A 85 6.98 2.45 12.06
N ASN A 86 6.61 3.38 12.97
CA ASN A 86 5.50 4.31 12.72
C ASN A 86 6.04 5.53 11.98
N SER A 87 6.18 5.42 10.67
CA SER A 87 6.65 6.52 9.82
C SER A 87 5.99 6.44 8.44
N ILE A 88 5.96 7.55 7.75
CA ILE A 88 5.62 7.62 6.33
C ILE A 88 6.78 6.95 5.55
N PRO A 89 6.49 6.09 4.56
CA PRO A 89 5.20 5.86 3.90
C PRO A 89 4.46 4.59 4.37
N ASN A 90 4.66 4.10 5.57
CA ASN A 90 4.11 2.83 6.05
C ASN A 90 2.57 2.69 6.02
N PRO A 91 1.73 3.73 6.26
CA PRO A 91 0.31 3.59 5.95
C PRO A 91 0.08 3.32 4.46
N HIS A 92 -0.62 2.23 4.15
CA HIS A 92 -0.91 1.86 2.76
C HIS A 92 -1.78 2.90 2.03
N PRO A 93 -1.81 2.93 0.68
CA PRO A 93 -1.27 1.94 -0.25
C PRO A 93 0.22 2.10 -0.50
N TRP A 94 0.89 0.99 -0.81
CA TRP A 94 2.17 0.99 -1.51
C TRP A 94 1.92 1.25 -2.99
N MET A 95 2.79 2.05 -3.62
CA MET A 95 2.67 2.41 -5.04
C MET A 95 3.85 1.88 -5.85
N PHE A 96 3.57 1.49 -7.07
CA PHE A 96 4.57 1.16 -8.08
C PHE A 96 4.15 1.79 -9.41
N TYR A 97 5.10 2.40 -10.12
CA TYR A 97 4.85 3.04 -11.40
C TYR A 97 5.69 2.36 -12.48
N ASP A 98 5.05 1.91 -13.53
CA ASP A 98 5.73 1.26 -14.65
C ASP A 98 4.97 1.49 -15.97
N ASN A 99 5.72 1.84 -17.03
CA ASN A 99 5.20 2.01 -18.38
C ASN A 99 3.96 2.93 -18.49
N GLY A 100 3.89 3.99 -17.69
CA GLY A 100 2.76 4.92 -17.68
C GLY A 100 1.53 4.41 -16.92
N PHE A 101 1.65 3.32 -16.18
CA PHE A 101 0.61 2.79 -15.28
C PHE A 101 1.03 2.92 -13.82
N SER A 102 0.05 3.17 -12.98
CA SER A 102 0.21 3.11 -11.52
C SER A 102 -0.42 1.84 -10.96
N TYR A 103 0.27 1.22 -10.03
CA TYR A 103 -0.18 0.03 -9.32
C TYR A 103 -0.19 0.34 -7.83
N SER A 104 -1.25 -0.02 -7.15
CA SER A 104 -1.37 0.18 -5.71
C SER A 104 -1.68 -1.11 -4.98
N LEU A 105 -1.13 -1.27 -3.79
CA LEU A 105 -1.40 -2.41 -2.91
C LEU A 105 -1.83 -1.93 -1.52
N ILE A 106 -2.98 -2.40 -1.08
CA ILE A 106 -3.40 -2.39 0.33
C ILE A 106 -3.38 -3.83 0.83
N HIS A 107 -2.75 -4.07 1.96
CA HIS A 107 -2.61 -5.40 2.55
C HIS A 107 -2.94 -5.33 4.05
N ASN A 108 -3.86 -6.16 4.49
CA ASN A 108 -4.16 -6.41 5.89
C ASN A 108 -3.71 -7.82 6.26
N GLY A 109 -2.66 -7.91 7.04
CA GLY A 109 -2.06 -9.18 7.43
C GLY A 109 -0.57 -9.06 7.74
N THR A 110 0.08 -10.20 7.93
CA THR A 110 1.53 -10.28 8.14
C THR A 110 2.08 -11.47 7.39
N LEU A 111 3.03 -11.24 6.51
CA LEU A 111 3.74 -12.29 5.77
C LEU A 111 5.20 -12.38 6.20
N ASN A 112 5.81 -13.54 5.96
CA ASN A 112 7.22 -13.72 6.28
C ASN A 112 8.12 -12.98 5.27
N LYS A 113 8.75 -11.91 5.72
CA LYS A 113 9.65 -11.08 4.89
C LYS A 113 10.78 -11.86 4.24
N MET A 114 11.35 -12.84 4.96
CA MET A 114 12.46 -13.64 4.43
C MET A 114 12.00 -14.57 3.31
N LEU A 115 10.78 -15.12 3.40
CA LEU A 115 10.22 -15.92 2.31
C LEU A 115 9.94 -15.06 1.07
N LEU A 116 9.44 -13.83 1.25
CA LEU A 116 9.25 -12.89 0.14
C LEU A 116 10.59 -12.51 -0.48
N TYR A 117 11.60 -12.17 0.32
CA TYR A 117 12.96 -11.92 -0.16
C TYR A 117 13.49 -13.11 -0.98
N ASN A 118 13.36 -14.34 -0.47
CA ASN A 118 13.80 -15.53 -1.18
C ASN A 118 13.05 -15.75 -2.50
N LEU A 119 11.75 -15.43 -2.57
CA LEU A 119 10.99 -15.49 -3.82
C LEU A 119 11.50 -14.45 -4.84
N ILE A 120 11.73 -13.21 -4.40
CA ILE A 120 12.19 -12.13 -5.29
C ILE A 120 13.59 -12.41 -5.81
N THR A 121 14.47 -12.95 -4.96
CA THR A 121 15.91 -13.07 -5.23
C THR A 121 16.35 -14.49 -5.63
N ASN A 122 15.42 -15.42 -5.86
CA ASN A 122 15.75 -16.83 -6.06
C ASN A 122 16.69 -17.35 -4.96
N ASN A 123 16.25 -17.21 -3.70
CA ASN A 123 17.01 -17.60 -2.48
C ASN A 123 18.35 -16.83 -2.31
N GLY A 124 18.42 -15.59 -2.73
CA GLY A 124 19.60 -14.72 -2.61
C GLY A 124 20.60 -14.86 -3.76
N GLU A 125 20.28 -15.63 -4.80
CA GLU A 125 21.16 -15.79 -5.98
C GLU A 125 21.09 -14.61 -6.94
N ASP A 126 19.95 -13.90 -7.02
CA ASP A 126 19.74 -12.74 -7.90
C ASP A 126 19.00 -11.62 -7.18
N GLU A 127 19.71 -10.59 -6.80
CA GLU A 127 19.17 -9.38 -6.17
C GLU A 127 18.92 -8.24 -7.16
N THR A 128 19.07 -8.46 -8.45
CA THR A 128 19.00 -7.39 -9.47
C THR A 128 17.70 -6.59 -9.35
N TRP A 129 16.55 -7.26 -9.16
CA TRP A 129 15.26 -6.60 -9.04
C TRP A 129 15.21 -5.66 -7.83
N LEU A 130 15.60 -6.13 -6.64
CA LEU A 130 15.60 -5.31 -5.43
C LEU A 130 16.64 -4.21 -5.44
N ASN A 131 17.75 -4.38 -6.14
CA ASN A 131 18.75 -3.31 -6.33
C ASN A 131 18.24 -2.22 -7.29
N GLN A 132 17.33 -2.53 -8.20
CA GLN A 132 16.67 -1.56 -9.07
C GLN A 132 15.43 -0.93 -8.43
N HIS A 133 14.80 -1.62 -7.50
CA HIS A 133 13.56 -1.21 -6.82
C HIS A 133 13.73 -1.40 -5.31
N GLU A 134 14.63 -0.60 -4.72
CA GLU A 134 14.92 -0.70 -3.29
C GLU A 134 13.68 -0.42 -2.44
N PRO A 135 13.46 -1.22 -1.36
CA PRO A 135 12.38 -0.91 -0.41
C PRO A 135 12.52 0.51 0.15
N GLN A 136 11.41 1.25 0.20
CA GLN A 136 11.39 2.66 0.62
C GLN A 136 11.47 2.83 2.15
N THR A 137 11.21 1.78 2.91
CA THR A 137 11.00 1.83 4.36
C THR A 137 12.24 1.59 5.18
N PHE A 138 13.39 1.33 4.58
CA PHE A 138 14.58 1.01 5.35
C PHE A 138 15.23 2.22 6.09
N GLY A 139 14.89 3.45 5.76
CA GLY A 139 15.41 4.65 6.41
C GLY A 139 16.82 5.01 5.94
N ASN A 140 17.83 4.84 6.80
CA ASN A 140 19.22 5.13 6.50
C ASN A 140 20.04 3.84 6.38
N GLY A 141 21.15 3.89 5.63
CA GLY A 141 22.05 2.76 5.43
C GLY A 141 21.61 1.82 4.32
N SER A 142 22.08 0.59 4.40
CA SER A 142 21.69 -0.46 3.44
C SER A 142 20.37 -1.10 3.85
N TRP A 143 19.41 -1.22 2.92
CA TRP A 143 18.16 -1.94 3.18
C TRP A 143 18.37 -3.41 3.54
N LYS A 144 19.47 -4.00 3.11
CA LYS A 144 19.84 -5.40 3.39
C LYS A 144 20.40 -5.61 4.79
N GLU A 145 21.04 -4.62 5.37
CA GLU A 145 21.77 -4.67 6.64
C GLU A 145 20.97 -3.93 7.72
N GLU A 146 21.39 -2.71 8.05
CA GLU A 146 20.80 -1.93 9.13
C GLU A 146 19.32 -1.62 8.87
N GLY A 147 18.96 -1.43 7.61
CA GLY A 147 17.60 -1.08 7.20
C GLY A 147 16.62 -2.25 7.19
N TRP A 148 17.09 -3.51 7.17
CA TRP A 148 16.21 -4.68 7.00
C TRP A 148 15.10 -4.78 8.05
N SER A 149 15.36 -4.37 9.28
CA SER A 149 14.36 -4.36 10.34
C SER A 149 13.16 -3.46 10.02
N SER A 150 13.38 -2.38 9.29
CA SER A 150 12.37 -1.39 8.89
C SER A 150 11.63 -1.77 7.61
N VAL A 151 12.20 -2.65 6.76
CA VAL A 151 11.51 -3.15 5.56
C VAL A 151 10.23 -3.86 5.96
N VAL A 152 9.11 -3.56 5.29
CA VAL A 152 7.82 -4.16 5.59
C VAL A 152 7.44 -5.21 4.54
N ASP A 153 6.71 -6.23 5.00
CA ASP A 153 6.26 -7.33 4.16
C ASP A 153 5.33 -6.87 3.02
N SER A 154 4.44 -5.93 3.30
CA SER A 154 3.50 -5.41 2.29
C SER A 154 4.20 -4.76 1.10
N GLU A 155 5.30 -4.04 1.33
CA GLU A 155 6.10 -3.48 0.25
C GLU A 155 6.77 -4.58 -0.58
N LEU A 156 7.34 -5.60 0.07
CA LEU A 156 7.93 -6.76 -0.63
C LEU A 156 6.89 -7.54 -1.43
N ILE A 157 5.63 -7.64 -0.96
CA ILE A 157 4.54 -8.25 -1.74
C ILE A 157 4.35 -7.50 -3.05
N LEU A 158 4.23 -6.16 -3.01
CA LEU A 158 4.07 -5.37 -4.23
C LEU A 158 5.26 -5.53 -5.16
N LEU A 159 6.49 -5.45 -4.63
CA LEU A 159 7.71 -5.62 -5.43
C LEU A 159 7.78 -7.00 -6.09
N TYR A 160 7.36 -8.06 -5.39
CA TYR A 160 7.30 -9.40 -5.99
C TYR A 160 6.21 -9.52 -7.07
N ILE A 161 5.01 -8.98 -6.81
CA ILE A 161 3.95 -8.95 -7.81
C ILE A 161 4.43 -8.24 -9.08
N MET A 162 5.06 -7.08 -8.94
CA MET A 162 5.52 -6.30 -10.08
C MET A 162 6.67 -6.97 -10.83
N GLN A 163 7.57 -7.67 -10.12
CA GLN A 163 8.58 -8.52 -10.76
C GLN A 163 7.92 -9.58 -11.66
N GLN A 164 6.90 -10.27 -11.17
CA GLN A 164 6.20 -11.30 -11.96
C GLN A 164 5.39 -10.68 -13.12
N VAL A 165 4.77 -9.50 -12.92
CA VAL A 165 4.10 -8.76 -13.99
C VAL A 165 5.08 -8.42 -15.10
N THR A 166 6.26 -7.93 -14.76
CA THR A 166 7.33 -7.60 -15.71
C THR A 166 7.83 -8.85 -16.45
N LEU A 167 8.08 -9.94 -15.73
CA LEU A 167 8.53 -11.21 -16.33
C LEU A 167 7.52 -11.80 -17.32
N HIS A 168 6.24 -11.71 -16.98
CA HIS A 168 5.17 -12.21 -17.88
C HIS A 168 4.80 -11.22 -18.98
N ASN A 169 5.22 -9.97 -18.89
CA ASN A 169 4.74 -8.88 -19.73
C ASN A 169 3.20 -8.83 -19.81
N HIS A 170 2.53 -9.17 -18.72
CA HIS A 170 1.07 -9.25 -18.63
C HIS A 170 0.59 -9.21 -17.19
N THR A 171 -0.16 -8.17 -16.82
CA THR A 171 -0.58 -7.89 -15.44
C THR A 171 -1.28 -9.08 -14.77
N MET A 172 -2.31 -9.63 -15.39
CA MET A 172 -3.10 -10.72 -14.78
C MET A 172 -2.33 -12.04 -14.69
N ALA A 173 -1.47 -12.34 -15.66
CA ALA A 173 -0.63 -13.54 -15.62
C ALA A 173 0.41 -13.42 -14.49
N GLY A 174 1.11 -12.29 -14.41
CA GLY A 174 2.08 -12.04 -13.35
C GLY A 174 1.47 -12.02 -11.96
N LEU A 175 0.31 -11.35 -11.79
CA LEU A 175 -0.41 -11.35 -10.52
C LEU A 175 -0.80 -12.76 -10.08
N LYS A 176 -1.38 -13.56 -10.97
CA LYS A 176 -1.78 -14.95 -10.69
C LYS A 176 -0.58 -15.80 -10.27
N ASP A 177 0.54 -15.65 -10.96
CA ASP A 177 1.75 -16.42 -10.67
C ASP A 177 2.36 -16.00 -9.34
N ALA A 178 2.47 -14.70 -9.08
CA ALA A 178 2.95 -14.18 -7.81
C ALA A 178 2.13 -14.70 -6.62
N LEU A 179 0.80 -14.57 -6.68
CA LEU A 179 -0.09 -15.04 -5.61
C LEU A 179 -0.01 -16.57 -5.43
N SER A 180 0.06 -17.33 -6.52
CA SER A 180 0.21 -18.79 -6.45
C SER A 180 1.52 -19.19 -5.78
N ASN A 181 2.62 -18.52 -6.08
CA ASN A 181 3.93 -18.79 -5.47
C ASN A 181 3.95 -18.40 -3.99
N ILE A 182 3.39 -17.25 -3.61
CA ILE A 182 3.24 -16.83 -2.22
C ILE A 182 2.47 -17.90 -1.42
N ILE A 183 1.34 -18.38 -1.95
CA ILE A 183 0.51 -19.42 -1.29
C ILE A 183 1.28 -20.73 -1.17
N ASN A 184 1.90 -21.21 -2.25
CA ASN A 184 2.54 -22.52 -2.32
C ASN A 184 3.80 -22.60 -1.47
N LYS A 185 4.50 -21.49 -1.22
CA LYS A 185 5.71 -21.45 -0.36
C LYS A 185 5.38 -21.38 1.14
N GLY A 186 4.12 -21.54 1.53
CA GLY A 186 3.74 -21.64 2.94
C GLY A 186 3.59 -20.29 3.65
N VAL A 187 3.51 -19.22 2.90
CA VAL A 187 3.03 -17.94 3.42
C VAL A 187 1.56 -18.16 3.78
N SER A 188 1.24 -18.03 5.04
CA SER A 188 0.00 -18.51 5.66
C SER A 188 -1.27 -18.31 4.82
N LYS A 189 -1.99 -19.40 4.51
CA LYS A 189 -3.28 -19.38 3.81
C LYS A 189 -4.39 -18.61 4.56
N SER A 190 -4.17 -18.27 5.81
CA SER A 190 -5.13 -17.56 6.67
C SER A 190 -5.04 -16.03 6.56
N GLN A 191 -4.13 -15.48 5.76
CA GLN A 191 -3.80 -14.06 5.74
C GLN A 191 -3.97 -13.40 4.35
N MET A 192 -4.60 -14.12 3.41
CA MET A 192 -4.93 -13.55 2.08
C MET A 192 -6.41 -13.55 1.81
#